data_35eef1094ebc42e368c9aebb9466fa97
#
_entry.id   35eef1094ebc42e368c9aebb9466fa97
#
_cell.length_a   1.000
_cell.length_b   1.000
_cell.length_c   1.000
_cell.angle_alpha   90.00
_cell.angle_beta   90.00
_cell.angle_gamma   90.00
#
_symmetry.space_group_name_H-M   'P 1'
#
loop_
_entity.id
_entity.type
_entity.pdbx_description
1 polymer ?
#
loop_
_entity_poly.entity_id
_entity_poly.type
_entity_poly.pdbx_seq_one_letter_code
_entity_poly.pdbx_strand_id
1 'polypeptide(L)'
;SEMCIRDRTEDLTPLRLMVISREGGVPSHARNGHPHLMINLASEYDSIRASYIWNETHPAALSNLTMLRDCLAYMPHVASGLMASHRSPQSLVANLITNKAAYSPSLPPRLLAARREMRHMPTVVRAGMPVSVMTRWQDIDLGRVQKVLESSFHRKLDAPAYFARLEKCLDFMIVTGDYEGLAIVTREYAPDDLPDTEPIAYLDKFAILPSLQGSGAVDFLWNALRDEVHGLGLLDALNNNGGHNGIGQGRDLVWKSRAANKVNRWYFERSNGFMTLPGPPPHWYLFWCDAEDRLKRYAGEPIVSPGARLDDVWTNASETAPMLPIIVPEEQGRWDRWARCLQRIPSAWKA
;
A
#
# COMPACT_ATOMS: atom_id res chain seq x y z
N SER A 1 6.16 -47.91 3.60
CA SER A 1 5.35 -47.64 2.38
C SER A 1 4.72 -46.23 2.39
N GLU A 2 4.49 -45.61 3.53
CA GLU A 2 4.00 -44.20 3.60
C GLU A 2 5.06 -43.17 3.18
N MET A 3 6.34 -43.42 3.39
CA MET A 3 7.44 -42.56 2.99
C MET A 3 7.54 -42.42 1.47
N CYS A 4 7.25 -43.49 0.71
CA CYS A 4 7.29 -43.45 -0.77
C CYS A 4 6.14 -42.64 -1.41
N ILE A 5 5.02 -42.47 -0.71
CA ILE A 5 3.89 -41.68 -1.19
C ILE A 5 4.18 -40.18 -0.99
N ARG A 6 4.83 -39.81 0.11
CA ARG A 6 5.20 -38.43 0.43
C ARG A 6 6.23 -37.84 -0.55
N ASP A 7 7.26 -38.59 -0.90
CA ASP A 7 8.27 -38.18 -1.88
C ASP A 7 7.69 -37.97 -3.29
N ARG A 8 6.68 -38.78 -3.67
CA ARG A 8 6.04 -38.65 -4.99
C ARG A 8 4.99 -37.55 -5.05
N THR A 9 4.42 -37.13 -3.93
CA THR A 9 3.43 -36.04 -3.87
C THR A 9 4.06 -34.66 -3.84
N GLU A 10 5.29 -34.51 -3.34
CA GLU A 10 6.00 -33.21 -3.36
C GLU A 10 6.28 -32.73 -4.79
N ASP A 11 6.65 -33.64 -5.71
CA ASP A 11 6.91 -33.31 -7.11
C ASP A 11 5.62 -32.97 -7.90
N LEU A 12 4.45 -33.32 -7.39
CA LEU A 12 3.15 -33.11 -8.03
C LEU A 12 2.28 -32.08 -7.30
N THR A 13 2.80 -31.42 -6.25
CA THR A 13 2.03 -30.43 -5.52
C THR A 13 1.76 -29.22 -6.42
N PRO A 14 0.49 -28.87 -6.68
CA PRO A 14 0.18 -27.72 -7.52
C PRO A 14 0.64 -26.44 -6.84
N LEU A 15 1.36 -25.61 -7.57
CA LEU A 15 1.78 -24.28 -7.10
C LEU A 15 0.79 -23.17 -7.51
N ARG A 16 -0.16 -23.51 -8.38
CA ARG A 16 -1.15 -22.54 -8.87
C ARG A 16 -2.51 -23.20 -9.10
N LEU A 17 -3.53 -22.47 -8.68
CA LEU A 17 -4.93 -22.80 -8.96
C LEU A 17 -5.51 -21.70 -9.85
N MET A 18 -6.23 -22.10 -10.90
CA MET A 18 -6.86 -21.15 -11.81
C MET A 18 -8.36 -21.37 -11.85
N VAL A 19 -9.07 -20.28 -11.59
CA VAL A 19 -10.52 -20.20 -11.75
C VAL A 19 -10.81 -19.33 -12.97
N ILE A 20 -11.30 -19.94 -14.03
CA ILE A 20 -11.69 -19.25 -15.26
C ILE A 20 -13.20 -19.16 -15.30
N SER A 21 -13.74 -17.95 -15.27
CA SER A 21 -15.18 -17.69 -15.22
C SER A 21 -15.60 -16.65 -16.28
N ARG A 22 -16.89 -16.36 -16.35
CA ARG A 22 -17.40 -15.20 -17.12
C ARG A 22 -17.13 -13.88 -16.39
N GLU A 23 -17.17 -13.91 -15.08
CA GLU A 23 -17.05 -12.74 -14.19
C GLU A 23 -15.62 -12.23 -14.11
N GLY A 24 -14.65 -13.14 -14.08
CA GLY A 24 -13.23 -12.81 -13.93
C GLY A 24 -12.80 -12.67 -12.48
N GLY A 25 -12.13 -11.57 -12.16
CA GLY A 25 -11.62 -11.30 -10.83
C GLY A 25 -12.69 -10.85 -9.83
N VAL A 26 -12.29 -10.70 -8.55
CA VAL A 26 -13.17 -10.25 -7.47
C VAL A 26 -13.30 -8.73 -7.51
N PRO A 27 -14.51 -8.17 -7.60
CA PRO A 27 -14.69 -6.71 -7.61
C PRO A 27 -14.29 -6.07 -6.27
N SER A 28 -13.77 -4.84 -6.33
CA SER A 28 -13.23 -4.07 -5.21
C SER A 28 -13.96 -2.74 -5.05
N HIS A 29 -14.27 -2.36 -3.82
CA HIS A 29 -14.79 -1.02 -3.47
C HIS A 29 -13.76 0.07 -3.81
N ALA A 30 -12.52 -0.09 -3.36
CA ALA A 30 -11.43 0.85 -3.63
C ALA A 30 -11.13 1.08 -5.11
N ARG A 31 -11.69 0.23 -5.98
CA ARG A 31 -11.50 0.30 -7.43
C ARG A 31 -12.80 0.50 -8.19
N ASN A 32 -13.83 1.02 -7.52
CA ASN A 32 -15.15 1.30 -8.12
C ASN A 32 -15.74 0.09 -8.87
N GLY A 33 -15.67 -1.10 -8.26
CA GLY A 33 -16.17 -2.36 -8.85
C GLY A 33 -15.23 -3.01 -9.87
N HIS A 34 -14.07 -2.39 -10.19
CA HIS A 34 -13.02 -3.09 -10.93
C HIS A 34 -12.37 -4.17 -10.06
N PRO A 35 -11.81 -5.23 -10.67
CA PRO A 35 -11.26 -6.33 -9.88
C PRO A 35 -10.09 -5.92 -8.97
N HIS A 36 -10.02 -6.55 -7.81
CA HIS A 36 -8.79 -6.60 -7.04
C HIS A 36 -7.66 -7.13 -7.93
N LEU A 37 -6.51 -6.50 -7.91
CA LEU A 37 -5.34 -7.01 -8.63
C LEU A 37 -4.67 -8.15 -7.86
N MET A 38 -4.68 -8.06 -6.53
CA MET A 38 -4.18 -9.09 -5.63
C MET A 38 -4.97 -9.06 -4.33
N ILE A 39 -5.23 -10.22 -3.75
CA ILE A 39 -5.88 -10.39 -2.44
C ILE A 39 -4.94 -11.13 -1.51
N ASN A 40 -4.76 -10.58 -0.31
CA ASN A 40 -4.13 -11.21 0.85
C ASN A 40 -5.24 -11.88 1.69
N LEU A 41 -5.43 -13.18 1.53
CA LEU A 41 -6.51 -13.89 2.23
C LEU A 41 -6.43 -13.78 3.74
N ALA A 42 -5.21 -13.78 4.30
CA ALA A 42 -4.99 -13.74 5.75
C ALA A 42 -5.51 -12.45 6.41
N SER A 43 -5.60 -11.34 5.67
CA SER A 43 -6.03 -10.05 6.21
C SER A 43 -7.29 -9.48 5.54
N GLU A 44 -7.57 -9.82 4.28
CA GLU A 44 -8.61 -9.14 3.49
C GLU A 44 -9.88 -9.99 3.30
N TYR A 45 -9.80 -11.34 3.45
CA TYR A 45 -10.92 -12.22 3.11
C TYR A 45 -12.20 -11.90 3.88
N ASP A 46 -12.11 -11.73 5.20
CA ASP A 46 -13.29 -11.52 6.05
C ASP A 46 -13.93 -10.15 5.77
N SER A 47 -13.13 -9.13 5.50
CA SER A 47 -13.59 -7.80 5.10
C SER A 47 -14.28 -7.83 3.75
N ILE A 48 -13.68 -8.48 2.74
CA ILE A 48 -14.28 -8.65 1.41
C ILE A 48 -15.63 -9.38 1.52
N ARG A 49 -15.68 -10.47 2.30
CA ARG A 49 -16.90 -11.23 2.50
C ARG A 49 -18.01 -10.41 3.17
N ALA A 50 -17.65 -9.64 4.20
CA ALA A 50 -18.61 -8.82 4.96
C ALA A 50 -19.17 -7.65 4.14
N SER A 51 -18.37 -7.07 3.25
CA SER A 51 -18.73 -5.90 2.45
C SER A 51 -19.21 -6.24 1.03
N TYR A 52 -19.39 -7.52 0.68
CA TYR A 52 -19.69 -7.93 -0.68
C TYR A 52 -21.09 -7.55 -1.14
N ILE A 53 -21.21 -6.69 -2.14
CA ILE A 53 -22.48 -6.18 -2.69
C ILE A 53 -22.74 -6.58 -4.16
N TRP A 54 -21.80 -7.25 -4.83
CA TRP A 54 -21.85 -7.54 -6.27
C TRP A 54 -22.54 -8.85 -6.65
N ASN A 55 -23.51 -9.32 -5.85
CA ASN A 55 -24.20 -10.59 -6.10
C ASN A 55 -24.94 -10.65 -7.45
N GLU A 56 -25.43 -9.49 -7.97
CA GLU A 56 -26.10 -9.44 -9.26
C GLU A 56 -25.14 -9.50 -10.44
N THR A 57 -23.96 -8.89 -10.32
CA THR A 57 -22.99 -8.78 -11.43
C THR A 57 -21.90 -9.84 -11.38
N HIS A 58 -21.55 -10.31 -10.19
CA HIS A 58 -20.51 -11.31 -9.93
C HIS A 58 -20.98 -12.37 -8.92
N PRO A 59 -22.05 -13.14 -9.24
CA PRO A 59 -22.66 -14.08 -8.30
C PRO A 59 -21.73 -15.21 -7.85
N ALA A 60 -20.74 -15.60 -8.67
CA ALA A 60 -19.82 -16.69 -8.33
C ALA A 60 -18.48 -16.22 -7.74
N ALA A 61 -18.18 -14.92 -7.75
CA ALA A 61 -16.86 -14.44 -7.36
C ALA A 61 -16.53 -14.76 -5.90
N LEU A 62 -17.47 -14.55 -4.97
CA LEU A 62 -17.24 -14.83 -3.55
C LEU A 62 -17.10 -16.33 -3.27
N SER A 63 -17.93 -17.18 -3.88
CA SER A 63 -17.82 -18.63 -3.74
C SER A 63 -16.51 -19.18 -4.31
N ASN A 64 -16.07 -18.65 -5.45
CA ASN A 64 -14.79 -18.98 -6.06
C ASN A 64 -13.61 -18.53 -5.18
N LEU A 65 -13.69 -17.34 -4.57
CA LEU A 65 -12.68 -16.87 -3.62
C LEU A 65 -12.60 -17.75 -2.38
N THR A 66 -13.76 -18.18 -1.85
CA THR A 66 -13.84 -19.11 -0.72
C THR A 66 -13.20 -20.45 -1.06
N MET A 67 -13.54 -21.01 -2.22
CA MET A 67 -12.94 -22.25 -2.70
C MET A 67 -11.41 -22.13 -2.82
N LEU A 68 -10.91 -21.03 -3.40
CA LEU A 68 -9.46 -20.80 -3.50
C LEU A 68 -8.81 -20.70 -2.12
N ARG A 69 -9.44 -20.00 -1.16
CA ARG A 69 -8.95 -19.95 0.21
C ARG A 69 -8.79 -21.34 0.82
N ASP A 70 -9.83 -22.14 0.69
CA ASP A 70 -9.87 -23.48 1.28
C ASP A 70 -8.83 -24.41 0.61
N CYS A 71 -8.64 -24.29 -0.70
CA CYS A 71 -7.61 -25.05 -1.40
C CYS A 71 -6.19 -24.57 -1.04
N LEU A 72 -5.96 -23.26 -1.00
CA LEU A 72 -4.64 -22.69 -0.69
C LEU A 72 -4.20 -23.01 0.75
N ALA A 73 -5.13 -23.26 1.67
CA ALA A 73 -4.81 -23.71 3.03
C ALA A 73 -4.05 -25.05 3.08
N TYR A 74 -4.20 -25.91 2.07
CA TYR A 74 -3.52 -27.20 1.94
C TYR A 74 -2.31 -27.17 1.01
N MET A 75 -2.01 -26.01 0.41
CA MET A 75 -0.93 -25.85 -0.54
C MET A 75 0.29 -25.18 0.12
N PRO A 76 1.48 -25.30 -0.50
CA PRO A 76 2.64 -24.56 -0.02
C PRO A 76 2.36 -23.06 0.04
N HIS A 77 2.95 -22.36 1.01
CA HIS A 77 2.73 -20.92 1.22
C HIS A 77 3.07 -20.05 -0.01
N VAL A 78 3.96 -20.55 -0.87
CA VAL A 78 4.33 -19.89 -2.14
C VAL A 78 3.29 -20.07 -3.25
N ALA A 79 2.30 -20.93 -3.04
CA ALA A 79 1.24 -21.17 -3.99
C ALA A 79 0.33 -19.93 -4.16
N SER A 80 -0.34 -19.87 -5.29
CA SER A 80 -1.27 -18.77 -5.60
C SER A 80 -2.50 -19.27 -6.33
N GLY A 81 -3.61 -18.58 -6.09
CA GLY A 81 -4.82 -18.66 -6.88
C GLY A 81 -4.86 -17.56 -7.94
N LEU A 82 -5.53 -17.82 -9.05
CA LEU A 82 -5.84 -16.84 -10.07
C LEU A 82 -7.33 -16.93 -10.42
N MET A 83 -8.03 -15.81 -10.30
CA MET A 83 -9.39 -15.68 -10.82
C MET A 83 -9.34 -14.81 -12.06
N ALA A 84 -9.73 -15.36 -13.21
CA ALA A 84 -9.60 -14.68 -14.49
C ALA A 84 -10.84 -14.85 -15.36
N SER A 85 -11.09 -13.86 -16.21
CA SER A 85 -12.13 -13.94 -17.22
C SER A 85 -11.65 -14.78 -18.42
N HIS A 86 -12.52 -15.64 -18.95
CA HIS A 86 -12.28 -16.33 -20.23
C HIS A 86 -12.06 -15.35 -21.40
N ARG A 87 -12.43 -14.07 -21.23
CA ARG A 87 -12.23 -13.01 -22.23
C ARG A 87 -10.83 -12.37 -22.18
N SER A 88 -9.98 -12.79 -21.23
CA SER A 88 -8.64 -12.23 -21.05
C SER A 88 -7.55 -13.32 -21.09
N PRO A 89 -7.40 -14.07 -22.19
CA PRO A 89 -6.42 -15.14 -22.30
C PRO A 89 -4.98 -14.67 -22.16
N GLN A 90 -4.69 -13.45 -22.61
CA GLN A 90 -3.35 -12.85 -22.49
C GLN A 90 -2.95 -12.67 -21.02
N SER A 91 -3.88 -12.24 -20.16
CA SER A 91 -3.64 -12.09 -18.73
C SER A 91 -3.40 -13.43 -18.03
N LEU A 92 -4.07 -14.51 -18.49
CA LEU A 92 -3.83 -15.87 -18.02
C LEU A 92 -2.39 -16.30 -18.32
N VAL A 93 -1.97 -16.18 -19.57
CA VAL A 93 -0.61 -16.55 -19.99
C VAL A 93 0.44 -15.73 -19.29
N ALA A 94 0.25 -14.41 -19.18
CA ALA A 94 1.17 -13.52 -18.49
C ALA A 94 1.32 -13.90 -16.99
N ASN A 95 0.21 -14.23 -16.32
CA ASN A 95 0.27 -14.66 -14.91
C ASN A 95 0.90 -16.05 -14.76
N LEU A 96 0.65 -16.99 -15.68
CA LEU A 96 1.29 -18.30 -15.68
C LEU A 96 2.83 -18.19 -15.68
N ILE A 97 3.35 -17.26 -16.47
CA ILE A 97 4.79 -17.03 -16.60
C ILE A 97 5.35 -16.28 -15.39
N THR A 98 4.69 -15.20 -14.98
CA THR A 98 5.26 -14.24 -14.01
C THR A 98 4.87 -14.51 -12.58
N ASN A 99 3.74 -15.18 -12.33
CA ASN A 99 3.08 -15.33 -11.03
C ASN A 99 2.84 -13.97 -10.32
N LYS A 100 2.58 -12.92 -11.09
CA LYS A 100 2.36 -11.55 -10.58
C LYS A 100 1.03 -11.01 -11.08
N ALA A 101 0.47 -10.06 -10.34
CA ALA A 101 -0.63 -9.26 -10.84
C ALA A 101 -0.19 -8.47 -12.08
N ALA A 102 -1.13 -8.22 -13.00
CA ALA A 102 -0.85 -7.49 -14.24
C ALA A 102 -0.29 -6.09 -13.99
N TYR A 103 -0.76 -5.46 -12.90
CA TYR A 103 -0.24 -4.20 -12.38
C TYR A 103 0.00 -4.36 -10.89
N SER A 104 0.87 -3.51 -10.33
CA SER A 104 1.09 -3.50 -8.88
C SER A 104 -0.21 -3.15 -8.15
N PRO A 105 -0.65 -3.97 -7.17
CA PRO A 105 -1.90 -3.76 -6.44
C PRO A 105 -1.89 -2.50 -5.57
N SER A 106 -0.74 -1.97 -5.27
CA SER A 106 -0.58 -0.73 -4.50
C SER A 106 -0.66 0.56 -5.34
N LEU A 107 -0.82 0.45 -6.67
CA LEU A 107 -1.03 1.64 -7.50
C LEU A 107 -2.39 2.28 -7.23
N PRO A 108 -2.48 3.61 -7.19
CA PRO A 108 -3.74 4.31 -7.06
C PRO A 108 -4.72 3.92 -8.15
N PRO A 109 -6.02 3.69 -7.82
CA PRO A 109 -7.03 3.29 -8.80
C PRO A 109 -7.14 4.24 -10.00
N ARG A 110 -6.98 5.54 -9.78
CA ARG A 110 -7.02 6.57 -10.82
C ARG A 110 -5.99 6.38 -11.94
N LEU A 111 -4.78 5.89 -11.62
CA LEU A 111 -3.76 5.62 -12.63
C LEU A 111 -4.12 4.44 -13.55
N LEU A 112 -5.07 3.63 -13.11
CA LEU A 112 -5.53 2.44 -13.80
C LEU A 112 -6.88 2.68 -14.50
N ALA A 113 -7.68 3.64 -14.02
CA ALA A 113 -9.05 3.89 -14.51
C ALA A 113 -9.11 4.29 -15.99
N ALA A 114 -8.10 4.99 -16.49
CA ALA A 114 -8.00 5.37 -17.91
C ALA A 114 -7.79 4.18 -18.87
N ARG A 115 -7.48 2.98 -18.35
CA ARG A 115 -7.19 1.80 -19.15
C ARG A 115 -8.45 0.95 -19.34
N ARG A 116 -8.95 0.84 -20.58
CA ARG A 116 -10.15 0.06 -20.93
C ARG A 116 -10.08 -1.44 -20.54
N GLU A 117 -8.89 -1.95 -20.28
CA GLU A 117 -8.65 -3.36 -19.95
C GLU A 117 -8.98 -3.71 -18.49
N MET A 118 -9.24 -2.73 -17.63
CA MET A 118 -9.44 -2.94 -16.18
C MET A 118 -10.60 -3.88 -15.84
N ARG A 119 -11.68 -3.89 -16.61
CA ARG A 119 -12.87 -4.72 -16.34
C ARG A 119 -12.60 -6.22 -16.37
N HIS A 120 -11.57 -6.65 -17.07
CA HIS A 120 -11.24 -8.07 -17.26
C HIS A 120 -9.91 -8.46 -16.61
N MET A 121 -9.37 -7.59 -15.75
CA MET A 121 -8.14 -7.89 -15.03
C MET A 121 -8.33 -9.12 -14.14
N PRO A 122 -7.37 -10.02 -14.11
CA PRO A 122 -7.40 -11.15 -13.21
C PRO A 122 -7.08 -10.70 -11.78
N THR A 123 -7.65 -11.39 -10.80
CA THR A 123 -7.30 -11.28 -9.38
C THR A 123 -6.33 -12.39 -9.03
N VAL A 124 -5.13 -12.04 -8.57
CA VAL A 124 -4.19 -12.98 -7.95
C VAL A 124 -4.58 -13.13 -6.48
N VAL A 125 -4.71 -14.36 -6.02
CA VAL A 125 -5.08 -14.69 -4.64
C VAL A 125 -3.90 -15.40 -3.98
N ARG A 126 -3.49 -14.94 -2.82
CA ARG A 126 -2.42 -15.56 -2.03
C ARG A 126 -2.93 -15.87 -0.62
N ALA A 127 -2.39 -16.95 -0.02
CA ALA A 127 -2.60 -17.20 1.41
C ALA A 127 -2.25 -15.94 2.22
N GLY A 128 -1.15 -15.27 1.83
CA GLY A 128 -0.78 -13.96 2.32
C GLY A 128 -0.16 -13.98 3.72
N MET A 129 -0.18 -12.84 4.37
CA MET A 129 0.42 -12.61 5.68
C MET A 129 -0.60 -11.94 6.60
N PRO A 130 -0.68 -12.33 7.88
CA PRO A 130 -1.46 -11.59 8.85
C PRO A 130 -0.90 -10.16 8.97
N VAL A 131 -1.79 -9.22 9.22
CA VAL A 131 -1.45 -7.83 9.50
C VAL A 131 -1.77 -7.55 10.96
N SER A 132 -0.80 -7.07 11.71
CA SER A 132 -0.95 -6.66 13.10
C SER A 132 -0.66 -5.18 13.25
N VAL A 133 -1.48 -4.47 14.02
CA VAL A 133 -1.31 -3.05 14.30
C VAL A 133 -0.96 -2.87 15.77
N MET A 134 0.15 -2.23 16.03
CA MET A 134 0.67 -1.96 17.36
C MET A 134 0.61 -0.45 17.61
N THR A 135 -0.19 -0.05 18.57
CA THR A 135 -0.33 1.35 19.00
C THR A 135 0.34 1.62 20.35
N ARG A 136 0.64 0.57 21.11
CA ARG A 136 1.27 0.66 22.41
C ARG A 136 2.71 0.22 22.35
N TRP A 137 3.59 1.00 22.91
CA TRP A 137 5.04 0.75 22.95
C TRP A 137 5.39 -0.62 23.53
N GLN A 138 4.68 -1.05 24.56
CA GLN A 138 4.92 -2.29 25.30
C GLN A 138 4.68 -3.55 24.48
N ASP A 139 3.87 -3.44 23.41
CA ASP A 139 3.52 -4.59 22.56
C ASP A 139 4.58 -4.85 21.47
N ILE A 140 5.58 -3.97 21.34
CA ILE A 140 6.56 -4.00 20.26
C ILE A 140 7.81 -4.77 20.67
N ASP A 141 8.17 -5.79 19.90
CA ASP A 141 9.45 -6.48 20.03
C ASP A 141 10.57 -5.66 19.35
N LEU A 142 11.27 -4.87 20.16
CA LEU A 142 12.34 -3.97 19.70
C LEU A 142 13.50 -4.72 19.06
N GLY A 143 13.81 -5.93 19.52
CA GLY A 143 14.87 -6.76 18.95
C GLY A 143 14.55 -7.19 17.52
N ARG A 144 13.32 -7.61 17.27
CA ARG A 144 12.84 -7.95 15.93
C ARG A 144 12.77 -6.72 15.02
N VAL A 145 12.26 -5.59 15.52
CA VAL A 145 12.24 -4.32 14.77
C VAL A 145 13.66 -3.94 14.33
N GLN A 146 14.63 -3.97 15.25
CA GLN A 146 16.02 -3.67 14.93
C GLN A 146 16.55 -4.60 13.82
N LYS A 147 16.33 -5.90 13.96
CA LYS A 147 16.77 -6.92 12.99
C LYS A 147 16.19 -6.65 11.59
N VAL A 148 14.90 -6.37 11.49
CA VAL A 148 14.25 -6.09 10.20
C VAL A 148 14.81 -4.81 9.58
N LEU A 149 14.95 -3.74 10.36
CA LEU A 149 15.49 -2.48 9.87
C LEU A 149 16.94 -2.63 9.40
N GLU A 150 17.81 -3.23 10.20
CA GLU A 150 19.22 -3.44 9.83
C GLU A 150 19.35 -4.31 8.58
N SER A 151 18.56 -5.38 8.46
CA SER A 151 18.57 -6.28 7.31
C SER A 151 18.06 -5.59 6.04
N SER A 152 16.98 -4.79 6.15
CA SER A 152 16.34 -4.16 4.98
C SER A 152 17.13 -2.98 4.45
N PHE A 153 17.78 -2.20 5.34
CA PHE A 153 18.52 -1.01 4.95
C PHE A 153 20.03 -1.24 4.82
N HIS A 154 20.54 -2.43 5.18
CA HIS A 154 21.95 -2.80 5.20
C HIS A 154 22.81 -1.78 5.98
N ARG A 155 22.29 -1.30 7.11
CA ARG A 155 22.92 -0.28 7.96
C ARG A 155 22.71 -0.64 9.43
N LYS A 156 23.66 -0.21 10.27
CA LYS A 156 23.54 -0.38 11.73
C LYS A 156 22.67 0.71 12.33
N LEU A 157 21.65 0.29 13.07
CA LEU A 157 20.75 1.19 13.78
C LEU A 157 21.43 1.75 15.03
N ASP A 158 21.27 3.04 15.29
CA ASP A 158 21.53 3.59 16.62
C ASP A 158 20.30 3.30 17.51
N ALA A 159 20.21 2.04 17.94
CA ALA A 159 19.02 1.54 18.61
C ALA A 159 18.64 2.32 19.88
N PRO A 160 19.56 2.70 20.79
CA PRO A 160 19.20 3.45 21.99
C PRO A 160 18.58 4.81 21.64
N ALA A 161 19.22 5.60 20.79
CA ALA A 161 18.73 6.91 20.39
C ALA A 161 17.44 6.83 19.58
N TYR A 162 17.38 5.88 18.66
CA TYR A 162 16.21 5.67 17.80
C TYR A 162 14.97 5.26 18.59
N PHE A 163 15.10 4.26 19.45
CA PHE A 163 13.96 3.76 20.23
C PHE A 163 13.52 4.75 21.31
N ALA A 164 14.43 5.48 21.94
CA ALA A 164 14.07 6.54 22.90
C ALA A 164 13.28 7.69 22.24
N ARG A 165 13.55 7.98 20.96
CA ARG A 165 12.75 8.91 20.17
C ARG A 165 11.40 8.29 19.80
N LEU A 166 11.42 7.06 19.27
CA LEU A 166 10.23 6.38 18.79
C LEU A 166 9.17 6.20 19.88
N GLU A 167 9.57 5.87 21.10
CA GLU A 167 8.68 5.76 22.26
C GLU A 167 7.85 7.03 22.51
N LYS A 168 8.44 8.19 22.24
CA LYS A 168 7.78 9.49 22.47
C LYS A 168 6.86 9.92 21.33
N CYS A 169 7.14 9.50 20.12
CA CYS A 169 6.45 10.00 18.94
C CYS A 169 5.70 8.92 18.15
N LEU A 170 5.72 7.66 18.58
CA LEU A 170 5.00 6.59 17.89
C LEU A 170 3.50 6.91 17.79
N ASP A 171 2.99 6.79 16.59
CA ASP A 171 1.55 6.81 16.33
C ASP A 171 1.03 5.38 16.29
N PHE A 172 1.50 4.60 15.32
CA PHE A 172 1.29 3.17 15.23
C PHE A 172 2.39 2.51 14.40
N MET A 173 2.49 1.19 14.56
CA MET A 173 3.34 0.33 13.75
C MET A 173 2.49 -0.77 13.13
N ILE A 174 2.59 -0.95 11.83
CA ILE A 174 2.02 -2.10 11.14
C ILE A 174 3.12 -3.14 10.97
N VAL A 175 2.81 -4.36 11.35
CA VAL A 175 3.68 -5.53 11.18
C VAL A 175 2.97 -6.53 10.28
N THR A 176 3.65 -7.01 9.26
CA THR A 176 3.15 -8.10 8.42
C THR A 176 3.93 -9.38 8.72
N GLY A 177 3.20 -10.52 8.78
CA GLY A 177 3.78 -11.80 9.14
C GLY A 177 4.37 -11.80 10.55
N ASP A 178 5.42 -12.56 10.75
CA ASP A 178 6.19 -12.59 12.00
C ASP A 178 7.38 -11.60 11.96
N TYR A 179 7.09 -10.30 11.90
CA TYR A 179 8.06 -9.22 11.67
C TYR A 179 8.80 -9.36 10.32
N GLU A 180 8.08 -9.70 9.29
CA GLU A 180 8.61 -9.84 7.93
C GLU A 180 8.56 -8.52 7.16
N GLY A 181 7.64 -7.63 7.53
CA GLY A 181 7.53 -6.26 7.04
C GLY A 181 7.08 -5.31 8.14
N LEU A 182 7.53 -4.07 8.07
CA LEU A 182 7.25 -3.00 9.03
C LEU A 182 6.91 -1.70 8.33
N ALA A 183 5.83 -1.05 8.77
CA ALA A 183 5.54 0.35 8.50
C ALA A 183 5.40 1.10 9.84
N ILE A 184 6.31 2.03 10.12
CA ILE A 184 6.35 2.78 11.38
C ILE A 184 5.90 4.20 11.07
N VAL A 185 4.79 4.60 11.67
CA VAL A 185 4.24 5.96 11.56
C VAL A 185 4.40 6.68 12.89
N THR A 186 4.91 7.90 12.83
CA THR A 186 5.13 8.76 13.99
C THR A 186 4.32 10.04 13.89
N ARG A 187 4.02 10.64 15.03
CA ARG A 187 3.41 11.97 15.17
C ARG A 187 4.52 12.99 15.30
N GLU A 188 4.63 13.84 14.31
CA GLU A 188 5.67 14.85 14.29
C GLU A 188 5.06 16.26 14.28
N TYR A 189 5.81 17.23 14.77
CA TYR A 189 5.40 18.63 14.85
C TYR A 189 6.49 19.53 14.26
N ALA A 190 6.06 20.59 13.58
CA ALA A 190 6.98 21.64 13.17
C ALA A 190 7.37 22.51 14.38
N PRO A 191 8.51 23.19 14.33
CA PRO A 191 9.01 23.99 15.46
C PRO A 191 8.10 25.12 15.91
N ASP A 192 7.30 25.61 15.00
CA ASP A 192 6.40 26.74 15.11
C ASP A 192 4.93 26.32 15.23
N ASP A 193 4.66 25.02 15.38
CA ASP A 193 3.29 24.52 15.60
C ASP A 193 2.75 24.98 16.95
N LEU A 194 1.48 25.35 16.97
CA LEU A 194 0.75 25.67 18.21
C LEU A 194 0.42 24.38 18.97
N PRO A 195 0.17 24.46 20.28
CA PRO A 195 -0.12 23.27 21.09
C PRO A 195 -1.28 22.41 20.60
N ASP A 196 -2.29 23.02 19.96
CA ASP A 196 -3.49 22.36 19.46
C ASP A 196 -3.37 22.00 17.97
N THR A 197 -2.18 22.15 17.35
CA THR A 197 -1.98 21.81 15.95
C THR A 197 -2.00 20.29 15.76
N GLU A 198 -2.73 19.83 14.75
CA GLU A 198 -2.77 18.41 14.41
C GLU A 198 -1.37 17.90 14.01
N PRO A 199 -0.95 16.73 14.57
CA PRO A 199 0.35 16.17 14.25
C PRO A 199 0.47 15.75 12.78
N ILE A 200 1.67 15.84 12.25
CA ILE A 200 2.03 15.31 10.94
C ILE A 200 2.20 13.79 11.07
N ALA A 201 1.42 13.01 10.32
CA ALA A 201 1.63 11.57 10.24
C ALA A 201 2.84 11.30 9.32
N TYR A 202 3.96 10.99 9.93
CA TYR A 202 5.22 10.75 9.23
C TYR A 202 5.55 9.27 9.15
N LEU A 203 5.71 8.75 7.92
CA LEU A 203 6.21 7.40 7.69
C LEU A 203 7.73 7.39 7.94
N ASP A 204 8.09 7.06 9.17
CA ASP A 204 9.50 7.07 9.61
C ASP A 204 10.30 5.93 8.98
N LYS A 205 9.73 4.73 8.95
CA LYS A 205 10.33 3.57 8.29
C LYS A 205 9.29 2.75 7.54
N PHE A 206 9.71 2.25 6.38
CA PHE A 206 8.98 1.30 5.57
C PHE A 206 9.97 0.23 5.12
N ALA A 207 9.88 -0.97 5.67
CA ALA A 207 10.88 -2.01 5.54
C ALA A 207 10.25 -3.38 5.31
N ILE A 208 10.87 -4.17 4.45
CA ILE A 208 10.52 -5.57 4.20
C ILE A 208 11.82 -6.38 4.16
N LEU A 209 11.80 -7.55 4.77
CA LEU A 209 12.95 -8.45 4.74
C LEU A 209 13.38 -8.75 3.30
N PRO A 210 14.69 -8.77 3.02
CA PRO A 210 15.22 -9.03 1.67
C PRO A 210 14.71 -10.33 1.06
N SER A 211 14.46 -11.36 1.86
CA SER A 211 13.93 -12.67 1.43
C SER A 211 12.53 -12.58 0.81
N LEU A 212 11.75 -11.53 1.12
CA LEU A 212 10.38 -11.32 0.64
C LEU A 212 10.28 -10.27 -0.45
N GLN A 213 11.38 -9.70 -0.87
CA GLN A 213 11.40 -8.75 -1.98
C GLN A 213 10.98 -9.46 -3.28
N GLY A 214 10.04 -8.85 -4.00
CA GLY A 214 9.48 -9.43 -5.22
C GLY A 214 8.32 -10.42 -5.03
N SER A 215 7.98 -10.80 -3.79
CA SER A 215 6.83 -11.68 -3.48
C SER A 215 5.47 -10.97 -3.47
N GLY A 216 5.46 -9.64 -3.51
CA GLY A 216 4.25 -8.80 -3.33
C GLY A 216 4.02 -8.33 -1.89
N ALA A 217 4.89 -8.72 -0.95
CA ALA A 217 4.78 -8.31 0.45
C ALA A 217 4.83 -6.78 0.63
N VAL A 218 5.58 -6.08 -0.21
CA VAL A 218 5.63 -4.61 -0.23
C VAL A 218 4.26 -3.99 -0.52
N ASP A 219 3.52 -4.59 -1.44
CA ASP A 219 2.19 -4.11 -1.82
C ASP A 219 1.18 -4.38 -0.71
N PHE A 220 1.26 -5.52 -0.02
CA PHE A 220 0.42 -5.82 1.14
C PHE A 220 0.65 -4.80 2.27
N LEU A 221 1.91 -4.55 2.61
CA LEU A 221 2.25 -3.61 3.68
C LEU A 221 1.82 -2.17 3.32
N TRP A 222 2.01 -1.76 2.07
CA TRP A 222 1.59 -0.43 1.61
C TRP A 222 0.07 -0.28 1.60
N ASN A 223 -0.66 -1.31 1.14
CA ASN A 223 -2.10 -1.30 1.18
C ASN A 223 -2.61 -1.24 2.63
N ALA A 224 -2.05 -2.05 3.53
CA ALA A 224 -2.38 -2.01 4.96
C ALA A 224 -2.12 -0.63 5.59
N LEU A 225 -1.01 0.04 5.22
CA LEU A 225 -0.71 1.40 5.68
C LEU A 225 -1.75 2.43 5.23
N ARG A 226 -2.31 2.26 4.03
CA ARG A 226 -3.31 3.16 3.47
C ARG A 226 -4.74 2.76 3.78
N ASP A 227 -4.96 1.52 4.18
CA ASP A 227 -6.26 0.97 4.51
C ASP A 227 -6.91 1.72 5.68
N GLU A 228 -8.23 1.81 5.67
CA GLU A 228 -8.98 2.49 6.73
C GLU A 228 -9.04 1.69 8.02
N VAL A 229 -8.91 0.36 7.95
CA VAL A 229 -8.99 -0.52 9.12
C VAL A 229 -7.66 -0.58 9.85
N HIS A 230 -6.56 -0.69 9.10
CA HIS A 230 -5.22 -0.90 9.65
C HIS A 230 -4.35 0.35 9.65
N GLY A 231 -4.58 1.26 8.73
CA GLY A 231 -3.69 2.37 8.42
C GLY A 231 -4.33 3.75 8.55
N LEU A 232 -4.09 4.59 7.57
CA LEU A 232 -4.43 6.01 7.57
C LEU A 232 -5.74 6.36 6.86
N GLY A 233 -6.52 5.36 6.42
CA GLY A 233 -7.77 5.61 5.73
C GLY A 233 -7.61 6.25 4.35
N LEU A 234 -6.50 6.00 3.67
CA LEU A 234 -6.18 6.63 2.38
C LEU A 234 -6.47 5.74 1.17
N LEU A 235 -6.73 4.44 1.40
CA LEU A 235 -6.90 3.48 0.31
C LEU A 235 -8.18 3.75 -0.47
N ASP A 236 -9.25 4.02 0.22
CA ASP A 236 -10.59 4.24 -0.31
C ASP A 236 -11.02 5.71 -0.28
N ALA A 237 -10.07 6.63 -0.25
CA ALA A 237 -10.32 8.06 -0.13
C ALA A 237 -11.30 8.62 -1.16
N LEU A 238 -11.43 8.00 -2.33
CA LEU A 238 -12.36 8.38 -3.39
C LEU A 238 -13.53 7.41 -3.53
N ASN A 239 -13.69 6.45 -2.63
CA ASN A 239 -14.75 5.46 -2.66
C ASN A 239 -15.94 5.92 -1.80
N ASN A 240 -17.13 5.98 -2.39
CA ASN A 240 -18.36 6.39 -1.69
C ASN A 240 -18.81 5.40 -0.59
N ASN A 241 -18.30 4.18 -0.61
CA ASN A 241 -18.56 3.16 0.40
C ASN A 241 -17.41 3.02 1.42
N GLY A 242 -16.38 3.86 1.32
CA GLY A 242 -15.27 3.88 2.27
C GLY A 242 -15.79 4.13 3.69
N GLY A 243 -15.53 3.21 4.60
CA GLY A 243 -15.85 3.39 6.01
C GLY A 243 -14.82 4.29 6.68
N HIS A 244 -15.18 4.95 7.76
CA HIS A 244 -14.29 5.83 8.52
C HIS A 244 -13.89 5.21 9.87
N ASN A 245 -13.85 3.88 9.96
CA ASN A 245 -13.65 3.18 11.23
C ASN A 245 -12.19 2.84 11.55
N GLY A 246 -11.25 3.26 10.71
CA GLY A 246 -9.84 2.95 10.86
C GLY A 246 -9.08 3.88 11.82
N ILE A 247 -7.87 3.51 12.13
CA ILE A 247 -6.93 4.30 12.96
C ILE A 247 -6.62 5.65 12.30
N GLY A 248 -6.61 5.67 10.99
CA GLY A 248 -6.12 6.78 10.19
C GLY A 248 -7.04 7.98 10.11
N GLN A 249 -8.32 7.79 10.10
CA GLN A 249 -9.32 8.86 9.94
C GLN A 249 -9.04 9.84 8.77
N GLY A 250 -8.41 9.36 7.70
CA GLY A 250 -8.11 10.16 6.52
C GLY A 250 -7.01 11.21 6.72
N ARG A 251 -5.99 10.94 7.50
CA ARG A 251 -4.84 11.86 7.71
C ARG A 251 -3.85 11.82 6.54
N ASP A 252 -3.28 12.99 6.22
CA ASP A 252 -2.17 13.08 5.28
C ASP A 252 -0.99 12.22 5.74
N LEU A 253 -0.39 11.46 4.83
CA LEU A 253 0.84 10.70 5.08
C LEU A 253 2.01 11.40 4.41
N VAL A 254 3.08 11.63 5.16
CA VAL A 254 4.29 12.31 4.66
C VAL A 254 5.52 11.45 4.91
N TRP A 255 6.46 11.43 3.97
CA TRP A 255 7.76 10.77 4.18
C TRP A 255 8.88 11.44 3.42
N LYS A 256 10.12 11.20 3.84
CA LYS A 256 11.31 11.65 3.11
C LYS A 256 12.15 10.48 2.64
N SER A 257 12.75 10.63 1.47
CA SER A 257 13.68 9.65 0.90
C SER A 257 14.89 10.34 0.30
N ARG A 258 16.07 9.73 0.39
CA ARG A 258 17.26 10.26 -0.27
C ARG A 258 17.05 10.32 -1.78
N ALA A 259 17.50 11.37 -2.44
CA ALA A 259 17.34 11.53 -3.89
C ALA A 259 17.95 10.36 -4.68
N ALA A 260 19.06 9.79 -4.20
CA ALA A 260 19.74 8.65 -4.81
C ALA A 260 19.07 7.28 -4.50
N ASN A 261 17.98 7.24 -3.75
CA ASN A 261 17.33 5.99 -3.41
C ASN A 261 16.59 5.40 -4.62
N LYS A 262 16.97 4.17 -5.02
CA LYS A 262 16.36 3.48 -6.16
C LYS A 262 14.85 3.22 -5.99
N VAL A 263 14.36 3.19 -4.74
CA VAL A 263 12.94 3.00 -4.42
C VAL A 263 12.10 4.25 -4.77
N ASN A 264 12.72 5.42 -5.01
CA ASN A 264 11.98 6.64 -5.33
C ASN A 264 11.07 6.49 -6.54
N ARG A 265 11.48 5.72 -7.57
CA ARG A 265 10.61 5.41 -8.71
C ARG A 265 9.28 4.81 -8.26
N TRP A 266 9.31 3.92 -7.28
CA TRP A 266 8.13 3.29 -6.70
C TRP A 266 7.29 4.31 -5.90
N TYR A 267 7.93 5.25 -5.18
CA TYR A 267 7.25 6.32 -4.45
C TYR A 267 6.58 7.34 -5.36
N PHE A 268 7.22 7.76 -6.46
CA PHE A 268 6.64 8.69 -7.43
C PHE A 268 5.30 8.18 -7.99
N GLU A 269 5.17 6.89 -8.21
CA GLU A 269 3.94 6.30 -8.74
C GLU A 269 2.79 6.25 -7.71
N ARG A 270 3.10 6.33 -6.42
CA ARG A 270 2.15 6.09 -5.31
C ARG A 270 1.85 7.32 -4.47
N SER A 271 2.65 8.34 -4.55
CA SER A 271 2.40 9.60 -3.88
C SER A 271 1.41 10.47 -4.65
N ASN A 272 0.75 11.39 -3.96
CA ASN A 272 -0.04 12.45 -4.58
C ASN A 272 0.85 13.58 -5.10
N GLY A 273 2.02 13.75 -4.47
CA GLY A 273 3.00 14.74 -4.89
C GLY A 273 4.35 14.53 -4.21
N PHE A 274 5.31 15.30 -4.65
CA PHE A 274 6.65 15.33 -4.08
C PHE A 274 7.31 16.70 -4.27
N MET A 275 8.30 16.99 -3.43
CA MET A 275 9.17 18.16 -3.58
C MET A 275 10.60 17.82 -3.15
N THR A 276 11.55 18.60 -3.63
CA THR A 276 12.93 18.54 -3.13
C THR A 276 13.02 19.31 -1.82
N LEU A 277 13.54 18.68 -0.76
CA LEU A 277 13.81 19.38 0.48
C LEU A 277 15.05 20.29 0.30
N PRO A 278 14.95 21.56 0.67
CA PRO A 278 16.11 22.46 0.65
C PRO A 278 17.16 22.00 1.68
N GLY A 279 18.43 22.10 1.32
CA GLY A 279 19.53 21.77 2.23
C GLY A 279 20.77 21.27 1.50
N PRO A 280 21.90 21.13 2.25
CA PRO A 280 23.13 20.57 1.71
C PRO A 280 22.96 19.08 1.35
N PRO A 281 23.87 18.52 0.55
CA PRO A 281 23.90 17.08 0.31
C PRO A 281 24.01 16.27 1.61
N PRO A 282 23.43 15.05 1.64
CA PRO A 282 22.68 14.39 0.57
C PRO A 282 21.31 15.03 0.36
N HIS A 283 20.91 15.22 -0.91
CA HIS A 283 19.57 15.74 -1.24
C HIS A 283 18.48 14.75 -0.89
N TRP A 284 17.31 15.29 -0.52
CA TRP A 284 16.15 14.52 -0.10
C TRP A 284 14.92 14.95 -0.89
N TYR A 285 14.06 13.99 -1.18
CA TYR A 285 12.67 14.23 -1.60
C TYR A 285 11.75 14.07 -0.41
N LEU A 286 10.78 14.96 -0.33
CA LEU A 286 9.59 14.85 0.49
C LEU A 286 8.46 14.36 -0.40
N PHE A 287 7.75 13.33 0.02
CA PHE A 287 6.59 12.76 -0.64
C PHE A 287 5.38 12.84 0.27
N TRP A 288 4.17 12.83 -0.30
CA TRP A 288 2.96 12.76 0.49
C TRP A 288 1.82 12.01 -0.21
N CYS A 289 0.88 11.49 0.61
CA CYS A 289 -0.46 11.08 0.20
C CYS A 289 -1.45 11.98 0.94
N ASP A 290 -2.37 12.58 0.20
CA ASP A 290 -3.38 13.50 0.76
C ASP A 290 -4.50 12.72 1.47
N ALA A 291 -5.02 13.32 2.53
CA ALA A 291 -6.20 12.85 3.24
C ALA A 291 -7.46 12.87 2.37
N GLU A 292 -8.41 12.01 2.69
CA GLU A 292 -9.67 11.87 1.97
C GLU A 292 -10.44 13.18 1.82
N ASP A 293 -10.61 13.92 2.91
CA ASP A 293 -11.35 15.18 2.91
C ASP A 293 -10.75 16.22 1.97
N ARG A 294 -9.44 16.19 1.81
CA ARG A 294 -8.73 17.04 0.87
C ARG A 294 -8.98 16.62 -0.57
N LEU A 295 -8.88 15.32 -0.85
CA LEU A 295 -9.16 14.78 -2.17
C LEU A 295 -10.61 15.00 -2.59
N LYS A 296 -11.56 14.88 -1.67
CA LYS A 296 -13.00 15.18 -1.93
C LYS A 296 -13.22 16.66 -2.24
N ARG A 297 -12.54 17.56 -1.52
CA ARG A 297 -12.62 19.00 -1.82
C ARG A 297 -12.09 19.28 -3.21
N TYR A 298 -10.94 18.73 -3.60
CA TYR A 298 -10.38 18.92 -4.94
C TYR A 298 -11.26 18.32 -6.04
N ALA A 299 -11.93 17.20 -5.79
CA ALA A 299 -12.85 16.60 -6.75
C ALA A 299 -14.13 17.43 -6.95
N GLY A 300 -14.54 18.25 -5.96
CA GLY A 300 -15.71 19.10 -6.01
C GLY A 300 -15.46 20.53 -6.49
N GLU A 301 -14.22 21.00 -6.45
CA GLU A 301 -13.84 22.36 -6.84
C GLU A 301 -13.03 22.36 -8.14
N PRO A 302 -13.30 23.24 -9.10
CA PRO A 302 -12.49 23.38 -10.29
C PRO A 302 -11.12 23.98 -9.91
N ILE A 303 -10.06 23.17 -9.95
CA ILE A 303 -8.70 23.57 -9.54
C ILE A 303 -8.01 24.46 -10.58
N VAL A 304 -8.42 24.36 -11.82
CA VAL A 304 -7.86 25.15 -12.94
C VAL A 304 -9.03 25.56 -13.83
N SER A 305 -9.26 26.83 -13.96
CA SER A 305 -10.28 27.45 -14.82
C SER A 305 -11.72 26.92 -14.63
N PRO A 306 -12.75 27.75 -14.66
CA PRO A 306 -14.12 27.29 -14.59
C PRO A 306 -14.41 26.27 -15.71
N GLY A 307 -14.58 25.00 -15.34
CA GLY A 307 -14.88 23.92 -16.28
C GLY A 307 -13.89 22.76 -16.37
N ALA A 308 -12.69 22.87 -15.79
CA ALA A 308 -11.75 21.75 -15.71
C ALA A 308 -12.09 20.85 -14.50
N ARG A 309 -12.32 19.57 -14.75
CA ARG A 309 -12.42 18.55 -13.69
C ARG A 309 -11.05 18.06 -13.31
N LEU A 310 -10.91 17.55 -12.08
CA LEU A 310 -9.67 16.91 -11.62
C LEU A 310 -9.22 15.82 -12.59
N ASP A 311 -10.17 15.06 -13.14
CA ASP A 311 -9.94 14.01 -14.13
C ASP A 311 -9.35 14.58 -15.44
N ASP A 312 -9.76 15.77 -15.86
CA ASP A 312 -9.26 16.42 -17.08
C ASP A 312 -7.82 16.91 -16.91
N VAL A 313 -7.46 17.35 -15.71
CA VAL A 313 -6.09 17.77 -15.37
C VAL A 313 -5.15 16.55 -15.34
N TRP A 314 -5.63 15.41 -14.84
CA TRP A 314 -4.83 14.19 -14.75
C TRP A 314 -4.74 13.40 -16.05
N THR A 315 -5.78 13.41 -16.89
CA THR A 315 -5.76 12.74 -18.21
C THR A 315 -4.89 13.47 -19.22
N ASN A 316 -4.82 14.79 -19.16
CA ASN A 316 -3.96 15.58 -20.06
C ASN A 316 -2.50 15.61 -19.60
N ALA A 317 -2.21 15.41 -18.31
CA ALA A 317 -0.84 15.32 -17.78
C ALA A 317 -0.14 13.99 -18.09
N SER A 318 -0.88 12.96 -18.52
CA SER A 318 -0.33 11.61 -18.70
C SER A 318 0.49 11.42 -19.95
N GLU A 319 0.45 12.33 -20.91
CA GLU A 319 1.09 12.10 -22.21
C GLU A 319 2.41 12.86 -22.47
N THR A 320 2.70 13.98 -21.77
CA THR A 320 3.87 14.78 -22.18
C THR A 320 4.58 15.65 -21.15
N ALA A 321 4.17 15.69 -19.88
CA ALA A 321 4.86 16.54 -18.89
C ALA A 321 5.23 15.77 -17.63
N PRO A 322 6.44 15.98 -17.06
CA PRO A 322 6.68 15.63 -15.68
C PRO A 322 5.63 16.34 -14.83
N MET A 323 4.91 15.58 -13.97
CA MET A 323 3.92 16.14 -13.06
C MET A 323 4.59 17.20 -12.19
N LEU A 324 4.53 18.44 -12.61
CA LEU A 324 4.77 19.57 -11.73
C LEU A 324 3.50 19.71 -10.89
N PRO A 325 3.58 19.60 -9.56
CA PRO A 325 2.43 19.85 -8.72
C PRO A 325 1.97 21.28 -9.01
N ILE A 326 0.68 21.44 -9.35
CA ILE A 326 0.07 22.76 -9.40
C ILE A 326 0.08 23.27 -7.96
N ILE A 327 0.99 24.19 -7.67
CA ILE A 327 1.13 24.79 -6.35
C ILE A 327 -0.02 25.77 -6.19
N VAL A 328 -1.05 25.36 -5.45
CA VAL A 328 -2.04 26.28 -4.95
C VAL A 328 -1.39 27.03 -3.78
N PRO A 329 -1.42 28.36 -3.73
CA PRO A 329 -0.79 29.14 -2.64
C PRO A 329 -1.18 28.70 -1.24
N GLU A 330 -2.42 28.22 -1.07
CA GLU A 330 -2.96 27.67 0.18
C GLU A 330 -2.26 26.38 0.63
N GLU A 331 -1.68 25.64 -0.28
CA GLU A 331 -0.92 24.42 0.00
C GLU A 331 0.54 24.67 0.39
N GLN A 332 1.09 25.83 0.00
CA GLN A 332 2.50 26.13 0.24
C GLN A 332 2.82 26.16 1.74
N GLY A 333 1.95 26.73 2.56
CA GLY A 333 2.13 26.74 4.02
C GLY A 333 2.20 25.34 4.63
N ARG A 334 1.41 24.40 4.10
CA ARG A 334 1.43 23.00 4.51
C ARG A 334 2.75 22.32 4.17
N TRP A 335 3.22 22.51 2.96
CA TRP A 335 4.49 21.92 2.51
C TRP A 335 5.70 22.50 3.23
N ASP A 336 5.71 23.81 3.46
CA ASP A 336 6.73 24.47 4.24
C ASP A 336 6.75 23.98 5.69
N ARG A 337 5.59 23.75 6.29
CA ARG A 337 5.45 23.13 7.61
C ARG A 337 6.08 21.74 7.63
N TRP A 338 5.73 20.89 6.66
CA TRP A 338 6.31 19.56 6.54
C TRP A 338 7.83 19.59 6.33
N ALA A 339 8.32 20.47 5.46
CA ALA A 339 9.74 20.60 5.19
C ALA A 339 10.51 20.98 6.47
N ARG A 340 10.03 21.99 7.23
CA ARG A 340 10.66 22.40 8.50
C ARG A 340 10.65 21.28 9.55
N CYS A 341 9.57 20.51 9.63
CA CYS A 341 9.47 19.36 10.50
C CYS A 341 10.49 18.27 10.12
N LEU A 342 10.46 17.82 8.86
CA LEU A 342 11.24 16.66 8.42
C LEU A 342 12.75 16.91 8.38
N GLN A 343 13.19 18.16 8.22
CA GLN A 343 14.61 18.53 8.30
C GLN A 343 15.21 18.28 9.69
N ARG A 344 14.41 18.35 10.75
CA ARG A 344 14.84 18.15 12.14
C ARG A 344 14.87 16.71 12.59
N ILE A 345 14.20 15.81 11.88
CA ILE A 345 14.17 14.39 12.26
C ILE A 345 15.58 13.81 12.12
N PRO A 346 16.18 13.34 13.23
CA PRO A 346 17.56 12.87 13.24
C PRO A 346 17.72 11.57 12.43
N SER A 347 18.97 11.27 12.05
CA SER A 347 19.30 9.99 11.45
C SER A 347 19.07 8.85 12.46
N ALA A 348 18.44 7.78 12.02
CA ALA A 348 18.28 6.56 12.83
C ALA A 348 19.54 5.67 12.82
N TRP A 349 20.52 6.00 12.00
CA TRP A 349 21.65 5.13 11.69
C TRP A 349 22.93 5.64 12.35
N LYS A 350 23.73 4.71 12.84
CA LYS A 350 25.09 5.01 13.27
C LYS A 350 25.89 5.65 12.12
N ALA A 351 26.73 6.60 12.47
CA ALA A 351 27.59 7.29 11.53
C ALA A 351 28.60 6.34 10.87
#